data_a35ad3063647aa30e46ccf3fd038d14d
#
_entry.id   a35ad3063647aa30e46ccf3fd038d14d
#
_cell.length_a   1.000
_cell.length_b   1.000
_cell.length_c   1.000
_cell.angle_alpha   90.00
_cell.angle_beta   90.00
_cell.angle_gamma   90.00
#
_symmetry.space_group_name_H-M   'P 1'
#
loop_
_entity.id
_entity.type
_entity.pdbx_description
1 polymer ?
#
loop_
_entity_poly.entity_id
_entity_poly.type
_entity_poly.pdbx_seq_one_letter_code
_entity_poly.pdbx_strand_id
1 'polypeptide(L)'
;MCGIAGIFAYAPDAPNVRRGELVAIRDAMAVRGPDGTGEWFSDDGRVGFGHRRLSIIDLRSIADQPMRLAGTGIHIVFNGEIYNYRALRDELIAEGAVFATESDTEVILHLYARRGPEKTVAALRGMFAFAIFDPDKGGMFFARDPFGIKPLYLADDGRTIRFASQVKALLAADAPDTTPNPAGHAGFFVWGHVPDPHTLYRGIVALPAGTSLWVDARGQGQRKPYFDLVEALRGNGEGGDLRSAVVDTLAHHMIADVKVGVFLSAGIDSTVLAGVAAETIAGRLDTVTLGFDAYRGTENDETVLAEKFAKARGTNHRTIWIGRDAFAAERDNLFAAMDQPSVDGINTYFVARAAKQAGLKVALSGLGGDEVFAGYPGFAQIPSLVARTAPFAMFGGAFRALTQGWIGKVTSPKYAGLLEYGASYEGAYLLRRALFMPWEIEGILGAKLAREGLDALDLPRSLDKGLDRLHAGRLKVSALEIANYMRDRLLRDSDWAGMAQSIEIRVPFVDPVFLAKIAPALNRADAPGKRDLGATPRPPLPPEILDRPKTGFVVPVREWLMGDSSPEAAQRGLRGWAHQVHRAFV
;
A
#
# COMPACT_ATOMS: atom_id res chain seq x y z
N MET A 1 5.67 10.21 -8.28
CA MET A 1 4.28 9.64 -8.29
C MET A 1 3.29 10.70 -8.65
N CYS A 2 2.12 10.29 -9.19
CA CYS A 2 1.19 11.20 -9.84
C CYS A 2 -0.22 11.07 -9.24
N GLY A 3 -1.12 11.93 -9.68
CA GLY A 3 -2.56 11.76 -9.56
C GLY A 3 -3.14 11.51 -10.94
N ILE A 4 -3.76 10.35 -11.17
CA ILE A 4 -4.49 10.06 -12.40
C ILE A 4 -5.99 10.21 -12.19
N ALA A 5 -6.66 10.72 -13.20
CA ALA A 5 -8.10 10.89 -13.26
C ALA A 5 -8.62 10.60 -14.66
N GLY A 6 -9.84 10.11 -14.78
CA GLY A 6 -10.48 10.02 -16.07
C GLY A 6 -11.95 9.68 -15.99
N ILE A 7 -12.61 9.91 -17.10
CA ILE A 7 -14.04 9.65 -17.30
C ILE A 7 -14.20 8.99 -18.66
N PHE A 8 -14.95 7.89 -18.71
CA PHE A 8 -15.31 7.21 -19.94
C PHE A 8 -16.82 6.98 -19.98
N ALA A 9 -17.51 7.74 -20.81
CA ALA A 9 -18.93 7.61 -21.10
C ALA A 9 -19.12 6.48 -22.13
N TYR A 10 -19.10 5.23 -21.68
CA TYR A 10 -19.05 4.05 -22.54
C TYR A 10 -20.41 3.65 -23.11
N ALA A 11 -21.52 3.85 -22.40
CA ALA A 11 -22.83 3.51 -22.91
C ALA A 11 -23.27 4.47 -24.03
N PRO A 12 -23.92 4.00 -25.11
CA PRO A 12 -24.29 4.85 -26.24
C PRO A 12 -25.14 6.06 -25.86
N ASP A 13 -25.97 5.92 -24.82
CA ASP A 13 -26.89 6.93 -24.33
C ASP A 13 -26.31 7.77 -23.15
N ALA A 14 -25.06 7.53 -22.77
CA ALA A 14 -24.41 8.34 -21.73
C ALA A 14 -24.14 9.78 -22.23
N PRO A 15 -24.22 10.79 -21.39
CA PRO A 15 -23.84 12.15 -21.75
C PRO A 15 -22.32 12.26 -22.01
N ASN A 16 -21.94 13.22 -22.84
CA ASN A 16 -20.54 13.52 -23.08
C ASN A 16 -19.83 13.96 -21.78
N VAL A 17 -18.53 13.68 -21.73
CA VAL A 17 -17.68 14.06 -20.60
C VAL A 17 -17.64 15.58 -20.45
N ARG A 18 -17.93 16.06 -19.24
CA ARG A 18 -17.87 17.48 -18.91
C ARG A 18 -16.48 17.85 -18.41
N ARG A 19 -15.84 18.84 -19.07
CA ARG A 19 -14.49 19.30 -18.67
C ARG A 19 -14.43 19.71 -17.20
N GLY A 20 -15.47 20.41 -16.70
CA GLY A 20 -15.52 20.86 -15.30
C GLY A 20 -15.46 19.72 -14.30
N GLU A 21 -16.13 18.59 -14.59
CA GLU A 21 -16.10 17.38 -13.74
C GLU A 21 -14.70 16.74 -13.73
N LEU A 22 -14.09 16.54 -14.89
CA LEU A 22 -12.74 15.99 -14.98
C LEU A 22 -11.71 16.86 -14.25
N VAL A 23 -11.79 18.18 -14.44
CA VAL A 23 -10.89 19.14 -13.79
C VAL A 23 -11.06 19.10 -12.27
N ALA A 24 -12.30 18.99 -11.75
CA ALA A 24 -12.55 18.88 -10.32
C ALA A 24 -11.91 17.62 -9.72
N ILE A 25 -12.07 16.44 -10.38
CA ILE A 25 -11.44 15.20 -9.97
C ILE A 25 -9.90 15.32 -9.99
N ARG A 26 -9.34 15.83 -11.07
CA ARG A 26 -7.89 16.01 -11.25
C ARG A 26 -7.30 16.95 -10.18
N ASP A 27 -7.92 18.08 -9.96
CA ASP A 27 -7.37 19.16 -9.13
C ASP A 27 -7.52 18.88 -7.64
N ALA A 28 -8.46 18.02 -7.23
CA ALA A 28 -8.50 17.46 -5.88
C ALA A 28 -7.19 16.71 -5.50
N MET A 29 -6.40 16.28 -6.49
CA MET A 29 -5.14 15.59 -6.32
C MET A 29 -3.90 16.48 -6.56
N ALA A 30 -4.03 17.80 -6.55
CA ALA A 30 -2.94 18.74 -6.91
C ALA A 30 -1.66 18.52 -6.07
N VAL A 31 -1.80 18.21 -4.78
CA VAL A 31 -0.67 17.98 -3.88
C VAL A 31 0.14 16.71 -4.24
N ARG A 32 -0.48 15.72 -4.87
CA ARG A 32 0.20 14.49 -5.32
C ARG A 32 1.21 14.79 -6.42
N GLY A 33 0.88 15.69 -7.33
CA GLY A 33 1.71 16.04 -8.48
C GLY A 33 1.79 17.54 -8.70
N PRO A 34 2.67 18.24 -7.98
CA PRO A 34 2.79 19.69 -8.06
C PRO A 34 3.59 20.18 -9.28
N ASP A 35 4.36 19.29 -9.95
CA ASP A 35 5.31 19.69 -11.00
C ASP A 35 4.64 19.91 -12.35
N GLY A 36 3.46 19.32 -12.60
CA GLY A 36 2.76 19.47 -13.87
C GLY A 36 1.29 19.09 -13.80
N THR A 37 0.53 19.58 -14.78
CA THR A 37 -0.89 19.27 -14.96
C THR A 37 -1.19 19.06 -16.43
N GLY A 38 -2.00 18.05 -16.74
CA GLY A 38 -2.42 17.74 -18.09
C GLY A 38 -3.88 17.32 -18.18
N GLU A 39 -4.46 17.52 -19.34
CA GLU A 39 -5.81 17.04 -19.69
C GLU A 39 -5.86 16.70 -21.17
N TRP A 40 -6.70 15.75 -21.52
CA TRP A 40 -6.99 15.35 -22.89
C TRP A 40 -8.44 14.88 -22.98
N PHE A 41 -9.08 15.14 -24.13
CA PHE A 41 -10.42 14.68 -24.46
C PHE A 41 -10.43 14.05 -25.84
N SER A 42 -11.20 12.97 -26.00
CA SER A 42 -11.46 12.38 -27.32
C SER A 42 -12.32 13.32 -28.16
N ASP A 43 -12.15 13.26 -29.50
CA ASP A 43 -12.87 14.12 -30.45
C ASP A 43 -14.40 13.95 -30.38
N ASP A 44 -14.88 12.76 -30.02
CA ASP A 44 -16.29 12.44 -29.82
C ASP A 44 -16.83 12.87 -28.45
N GLY A 45 -15.98 13.42 -27.58
CA GLY A 45 -16.33 13.86 -26.22
C GLY A 45 -16.68 12.72 -25.24
N ARG A 46 -16.36 11.46 -25.59
CA ARG A 46 -16.73 10.28 -24.78
C ARG A 46 -15.68 9.93 -23.72
N VAL A 47 -14.44 10.38 -23.89
CA VAL A 47 -13.33 10.11 -22.99
C VAL A 47 -12.67 11.40 -22.56
N GLY A 48 -12.34 11.51 -21.28
CA GLY A 48 -11.49 12.56 -20.75
C GLY A 48 -10.45 11.99 -19.80
N PHE A 49 -9.19 12.40 -19.95
CA PHE A 49 -8.09 12.06 -19.05
C PHE A 49 -7.53 13.31 -18.38
N GLY A 50 -7.23 13.21 -17.10
CA GLY A 50 -6.60 14.25 -16.29
C GLY A 50 -5.39 13.70 -15.54
N HIS A 51 -4.35 14.51 -15.40
CA HIS A 51 -3.11 14.13 -14.76
C HIS A 51 -2.52 15.24 -13.89
N ARG A 52 -1.99 14.86 -12.73
CA ARG A 52 -1.14 15.68 -11.86
C ARG A 52 0.21 15.00 -11.72
N ARG A 53 1.28 15.67 -12.16
CA ARG A 53 2.62 15.07 -12.30
C ARG A 53 3.53 15.42 -11.13
N LEU A 54 4.16 14.41 -10.54
CA LEU A 54 5.40 14.53 -9.78
C LEU A 54 6.52 13.95 -10.66
N SER A 55 7.40 14.81 -11.19
CA SER A 55 8.43 14.43 -12.16
C SER A 55 9.60 13.74 -11.46
N ILE A 56 9.83 12.45 -11.80
CA ILE A 56 10.87 11.59 -11.24
C ILE A 56 11.73 10.99 -12.34
N ILE A 57 11.14 10.45 -13.41
CA ILE A 57 11.81 9.97 -14.62
C ILE A 57 11.43 10.90 -15.78
N ASP A 58 12.41 11.27 -16.60
CA ASP A 58 12.33 12.23 -17.70
C ASP A 58 11.67 13.55 -17.28
N LEU A 59 12.43 14.45 -16.70
CA LEU A 59 11.92 15.69 -16.11
C LEU A 59 11.41 16.71 -17.16
N ARG A 60 11.53 16.41 -18.47
CA ARG A 60 11.11 17.27 -19.58
C ARG A 60 9.58 17.23 -19.75
N SER A 61 9.00 18.31 -20.26
CA SER A 61 7.56 18.41 -20.55
C SER A 61 7.09 17.45 -21.64
N ILE A 62 7.98 16.96 -22.50
CA ILE A 62 7.62 15.95 -23.51
C ILE A 62 7.13 14.63 -22.88
N ALA A 63 7.49 14.38 -21.62
CA ALA A 63 7.03 13.23 -20.85
C ALA A 63 5.76 13.52 -20.01
N ASP A 64 5.10 14.67 -20.22
CA ASP A 64 3.85 14.99 -19.54
C ASP A 64 2.72 14.06 -20.00
N GLN A 65 1.76 13.87 -19.13
CA GLN A 65 0.61 13.02 -19.35
C GLN A 65 -0.69 13.87 -19.29
N PRO A 66 -1.76 13.45 -19.97
CA PRO A 66 -1.98 12.20 -20.71
C PRO A 66 -1.03 12.06 -21.90
N MET A 67 -0.38 10.87 -22.04
CA MET A 67 0.60 10.62 -23.09
C MET A 67 -0.05 9.85 -24.25
N ARG A 68 0.25 10.25 -25.49
CA ARG A 68 -0.21 9.59 -26.71
C ARG A 68 0.92 8.79 -27.35
N LEU A 69 0.62 7.58 -27.79
CA LEU A 69 1.54 6.85 -28.67
C LEU A 69 1.51 7.44 -30.08
N ALA A 70 2.66 7.89 -30.55
CA ALA A 70 2.80 8.51 -31.87
C ALA A 70 2.27 7.62 -33.00
N GLY A 71 1.54 8.23 -33.95
CA GLY A 71 0.94 7.50 -35.07
C GLY A 71 -0.30 6.66 -34.75
N THR A 72 -0.79 6.69 -33.50
CA THR A 72 -2.00 5.97 -33.06
C THR A 72 -2.96 6.89 -32.33
N GLY A 73 -4.18 6.37 -32.03
CA GLY A 73 -5.14 7.03 -31.13
C GLY A 73 -5.00 6.61 -29.66
N ILE A 74 -4.01 5.80 -29.31
CA ILE A 74 -3.85 5.23 -27.96
C ILE A 74 -3.31 6.29 -27.00
N HIS A 75 -3.99 6.47 -25.87
CA HIS A 75 -3.60 7.40 -24.81
C HIS A 75 -3.51 6.69 -23.45
N ILE A 76 -2.60 7.14 -22.59
CA ILE A 76 -2.41 6.62 -21.24
C ILE A 76 -2.39 7.74 -20.21
N VAL A 77 -2.92 7.44 -19.01
CA VAL A 77 -2.57 8.09 -17.74
C VAL A 77 -2.04 7.06 -16.78
N PHE A 78 -0.91 7.37 -16.14
CA PHE A 78 -0.13 6.43 -15.34
C PHE A 78 0.34 7.08 -14.05
N ASN A 79 0.15 6.38 -12.93
CA ASN A 79 0.69 6.70 -11.62
C ASN A 79 1.55 5.55 -11.16
N GLY A 80 2.87 5.73 -11.16
CA GLY A 80 3.79 4.68 -10.74
C GLY A 80 5.21 4.86 -11.26
N GLU A 81 5.97 3.77 -11.20
CA GLU A 81 7.34 3.62 -11.70
C GLU A 81 7.55 2.20 -12.22
N ILE A 82 8.06 2.06 -13.42
CA ILE A 82 8.40 0.76 -14.03
C ILE A 82 9.91 0.56 -13.92
N TYR A 83 10.35 -0.19 -12.95
CA TYR A 83 11.78 -0.32 -12.62
C TYR A 83 12.61 -1.03 -13.69
N ASN A 84 12.01 -1.90 -14.50
CA ASN A 84 12.69 -2.58 -15.61
C ASN A 84 12.50 -1.88 -16.97
N TYR A 85 12.06 -0.61 -16.99
CA TYR A 85 11.71 0.09 -18.22
C TYR A 85 12.87 0.20 -19.20
N ARG A 86 14.11 0.34 -18.74
CA ARG A 86 15.30 0.46 -19.61
C ARG A 86 15.51 -0.80 -20.45
N ALA A 87 15.47 -1.97 -19.81
CA ALA A 87 15.60 -3.25 -20.50
C ALA A 87 14.46 -3.48 -21.50
N LEU A 88 13.21 -3.19 -21.07
CA LEU A 88 12.04 -3.29 -21.96
C LEU A 88 12.13 -2.31 -23.13
N ARG A 89 12.64 -1.11 -22.92
CA ARG A 89 12.88 -0.12 -23.96
C ARG A 89 13.88 -0.65 -25.00
N ASP A 90 15.00 -1.22 -24.56
CA ASP A 90 16.03 -1.77 -25.46
C ASP A 90 15.47 -2.92 -26.29
N GLU A 91 14.68 -3.82 -25.70
CA GLU A 91 13.94 -4.87 -26.43
C GLU A 91 13.02 -4.28 -27.49
N LEU A 92 12.20 -3.29 -27.11
CA LEU A 92 11.25 -2.66 -28.02
C LEU A 92 11.92 -1.90 -29.16
N ILE A 93 13.06 -1.25 -28.91
CA ILE A 93 13.87 -0.61 -29.95
C ILE A 93 14.41 -1.67 -30.92
N ALA A 94 14.87 -2.81 -30.42
CA ALA A 94 15.29 -3.94 -31.27
C ALA A 94 14.13 -4.50 -32.12
N GLU A 95 12.88 -4.39 -31.62
CA GLU A 95 11.64 -4.72 -32.36
C GLU A 95 11.19 -3.59 -33.31
N GLY A 96 11.97 -2.50 -33.44
CA GLY A 96 11.67 -1.37 -34.31
C GLY A 96 10.73 -0.32 -33.72
N ALA A 97 10.62 -0.21 -32.39
CA ALA A 97 9.93 0.92 -31.75
C ALA A 97 10.78 2.19 -31.80
N VAL A 98 10.12 3.34 -32.02
CA VAL A 98 10.76 4.67 -32.00
C VAL A 98 10.18 5.43 -30.83
N PHE A 99 11.06 5.83 -29.90
CA PHE A 99 10.69 6.56 -28.70
C PHE A 99 10.92 8.05 -28.85
N ALA A 100 10.00 8.86 -28.34
CA ALA A 100 10.13 10.31 -28.28
C ALA A 100 10.65 10.80 -26.93
N THR A 101 10.48 10.00 -25.87
CA THR A 101 10.82 10.35 -24.50
C THR A 101 11.79 9.35 -23.89
N GLU A 102 12.31 9.67 -22.70
CA GLU A 102 13.06 8.71 -21.85
C GLU A 102 12.15 8.11 -20.74
N SER A 103 10.85 8.38 -20.80
CA SER A 103 9.89 8.00 -19.78
C SER A 103 9.54 6.51 -19.84
N ASP A 104 9.37 5.91 -18.69
CA ASP A 104 8.80 4.57 -18.49
C ASP A 104 7.33 4.48 -18.96
N THR A 105 6.59 5.61 -18.95
CA THR A 105 5.21 5.70 -19.46
C THR A 105 5.13 5.33 -20.95
N GLU A 106 6.07 5.80 -21.77
CA GLU A 106 6.08 5.48 -23.19
C GLU A 106 6.39 4.00 -23.44
N VAL A 107 7.17 3.37 -22.56
CA VAL A 107 7.43 1.93 -22.62
C VAL A 107 6.14 1.12 -22.43
N ILE A 108 5.25 1.53 -21.51
CA ILE A 108 3.94 0.87 -21.33
C ILE A 108 3.11 0.96 -22.62
N LEU A 109 3.07 2.12 -23.26
CA LEU A 109 2.33 2.33 -24.52
C LEU A 109 2.84 1.43 -25.64
N HIS A 110 4.15 1.36 -25.83
CA HIS A 110 4.73 0.49 -26.85
C HIS A 110 4.51 -1.00 -26.56
N LEU A 111 4.62 -1.43 -25.31
CA LEU A 111 4.28 -2.82 -24.91
C LEU A 111 2.83 -3.14 -25.23
N TYR A 112 1.89 -2.25 -24.83
CA TYR A 112 0.47 -2.43 -25.04
C TYR A 112 0.13 -2.56 -26.54
N ALA A 113 0.64 -1.64 -27.35
CA ALA A 113 0.36 -1.62 -28.78
C ALA A 113 0.92 -2.84 -29.53
N ARG A 114 2.12 -3.31 -29.13
CA ARG A 114 2.83 -4.40 -29.83
C ARG A 114 2.51 -5.79 -29.30
N ARG A 115 2.36 -5.93 -27.97
CA ARG A 115 2.26 -7.24 -27.31
C ARG A 115 0.87 -7.50 -26.71
N GLY A 116 0.01 -6.48 -26.65
CA GLY A 116 -1.34 -6.57 -26.09
C GLY A 116 -1.38 -6.45 -24.55
N PRO A 117 -2.60 -6.33 -23.98
CA PRO A 117 -2.77 -5.97 -22.56
C PRO A 117 -2.20 -7.00 -21.58
N GLU A 118 -2.43 -8.31 -21.79
CA GLU A 118 -1.99 -9.37 -20.88
C GLU A 118 -0.46 -9.47 -20.81
N LYS A 119 0.23 -9.43 -21.98
CA LYS A 119 1.68 -9.47 -22.04
C LYS A 119 2.31 -8.19 -21.50
N THR A 120 1.62 -7.06 -21.59
CA THR A 120 2.06 -5.81 -20.98
C THR A 120 2.17 -5.96 -19.48
N VAL A 121 1.07 -6.28 -18.78
CA VAL A 121 1.09 -6.37 -17.31
C VAL A 121 2.03 -7.47 -16.80
N ALA A 122 2.20 -8.55 -17.54
CA ALA A 122 3.11 -9.64 -17.20
C ALA A 122 4.61 -9.26 -17.32
N ALA A 123 4.95 -8.30 -18.20
CA ALA A 123 6.33 -7.85 -18.40
C ALA A 123 6.77 -6.77 -17.39
N LEU A 124 5.83 -6.05 -16.78
CA LEU A 124 6.13 -4.92 -15.91
C LEU A 124 6.65 -5.34 -14.54
N ARG A 125 7.80 -4.82 -14.15
CA ARG A 125 8.33 -4.84 -12.79
C ARG A 125 8.27 -3.42 -12.24
N GLY A 126 7.41 -3.17 -11.25
CA GLY A 126 7.24 -1.83 -10.71
C GLY A 126 6.04 -1.72 -9.78
N MET A 127 5.75 -0.51 -9.40
CA MET A 127 4.55 -0.11 -8.68
C MET A 127 3.72 0.77 -9.62
N PHE A 128 2.47 0.42 -9.87
CA PHE A 128 1.70 1.11 -10.90
C PHE A 128 0.19 1.01 -10.77
N ALA A 129 -0.45 2.06 -11.24
CA ALA A 129 -1.85 2.07 -11.63
C ALA A 129 -1.97 2.91 -12.91
N PHE A 130 -2.65 2.39 -13.93
CA PHE A 130 -2.82 3.11 -15.17
C PHE A 130 -4.17 2.82 -15.85
N ALA A 131 -4.55 3.74 -16.73
CA ALA A 131 -5.64 3.56 -17.67
C ALA A 131 -5.14 3.88 -19.10
N ILE A 132 -5.42 2.98 -20.04
CA ILE A 132 -5.12 3.14 -21.46
C ILE A 132 -6.44 3.17 -22.22
N PHE A 133 -6.69 4.24 -22.99
CA PHE A 133 -7.78 4.30 -23.97
C PHE A 133 -7.26 3.83 -25.33
N ASP A 134 -7.96 2.87 -25.93
CA ASP A 134 -7.66 2.32 -27.24
C ASP A 134 -8.90 2.51 -28.14
N PRO A 135 -8.91 3.54 -29.02
CA PRO A 135 -10.05 3.82 -29.87
C PRO A 135 -10.29 2.74 -30.91
N ASP A 136 -9.23 2.03 -31.38
CA ASP A 136 -9.37 0.98 -32.37
C ASP A 136 -10.10 -0.25 -31.81
N LYS A 137 -9.94 -0.51 -30.49
CA LYS A 137 -10.68 -1.53 -29.76
C LYS A 137 -11.96 -1.00 -29.11
N GLY A 138 -12.19 0.31 -29.16
CA GLY A 138 -13.38 0.97 -28.62
C GLY A 138 -13.54 0.84 -27.10
N GLY A 139 -12.44 0.89 -26.33
CA GLY A 139 -12.51 0.70 -24.90
C GLY A 139 -11.31 1.18 -24.10
N MET A 140 -11.39 0.94 -22.80
CA MET A 140 -10.39 1.37 -21.83
C MET A 140 -9.85 0.17 -21.03
N PHE A 141 -8.53 0.08 -20.97
CA PHE A 141 -7.81 -0.93 -20.23
C PHE A 141 -7.24 -0.34 -18.94
N PHE A 142 -7.56 -0.95 -17.80
CA PHE A 142 -7.06 -0.60 -16.49
C PHE A 142 -6.15 -1.69 -15.96
N ALA A 143 -5.10 -1.32 -15.22
CA ALA A 143 -4.29 -2.27 -14.47
C ALA A 143 -3.76 -1.65 -13.17
N ARG A 144 -3.61 -2.49 -12.15
CA ARG A 144 -3.02 -2.14 -10.84
C ARG A 144 -1.95 -3.16 -10.47
N ASP A 145 -0.83 -2.71 -9.92
CA ASP A 145 0.35 -3.52 -9.62
C ASP A 145 0.07 -4.75 -8.74
N PRO A 146 0.98 -5.75 -8.72
CA PRO A 146 0.81 -7.03 -8.02
C PRO A 146 0.43 -6.94 -6.54
N PHE A 147 0.93 -5.93 -5.83
CA PHE A 147 0.69 -5.74 -4.40
C PHE A 147 -0.30 -4.62 -4.09
N GLY A 148 -0.75 -3.85 -5.10
CA GLY A 148 -1.64 -2.70 -4.92
C GLY A 148 -0.97 -1.51 -4.25
N ILE A 149 0.35 -1.33 -4.49
CA ILE A 149 1.14 -0.20 -3.97
C ILE A 149 0.55 1.11 -4.45
N LYS A 150 0.15 1.18 -5.74
CA LYS A 150 -0.53 2.37 -6.27
C LYS A 150 -2.05 2.19 -6.23
N PRO A 151 -2.77 3.18 -5.71
CA PRO A 151 -4.23 3.12 -5.65
C PRO A 151 -4.86 3.39 -7.02
N LEU A 152 -5.98 2.72 -7.28
CA LEU A 152 -6.88 3.00 -8.40
C LEU A 152 -8.31 2.72 -7.97
N TYR A 153 -9.13 3.76 -7.92
CA TYR A 153 -10.54 3.69 -7.55
C TYR A 153 -11.42 3.93 -8.76
N LEU A 154 -12.53 3.22 -8.82
CA LEU A 154 -13.51 3.24 -9.90
C LEU A 154 -14.88 3.60 -9.33
N ALA A 155 -15.62 4.46 -10.03
CA ALA A 155 -17.02 4.75 -9.79
C ALA A 155 -17.78 4.60 -11.11
N ASP A 156 -18.63 3.57 -11.20
CA ASP A 156 -19.38 3.23 -12.40
C ASP A 156 -20.88 3.32 -12.11
N ASP A 157 -21.59 4.14 -12.88
CA ASP A 157 -23.04 4.32 -12.79
C ASP A 157 -23.83 3.44 -13.78
N GLY A 158 -23.16 2.48 -14.44
CA GLY A 158 -23.73 1.61 -15.47
C GLY A 158 -23.75 2.23 -16.88
N ARG A 159 -23.28 3.47 -17.03
CA ARG A 159 -23.22 4.22 -18.31
C ARG A 159 -21.89 4.93 -18.49
N THR A 160 -21.31 5.38 -17.40
CA THR A 160 -20.09 6.17 -17.36
C THR A 160 -19.23 5.69 -16.20
N ILE A 161 -17.99 5.30 -16.49
CA ILE A 161 -17.00 4.99 -15.47
C ILE A 161 -16.10 6.20 -15.24
N ARG A 162 -15.92 6.55 -13.95
CA ARG A 162 -14.96 7.53 -13.47
C ARG A 162 -13.87 6.80 -12.71
N PHE A 163 -12.65 7.29 -12.80
CA PHE A 163 -11.56 6.71 -12.03
C PHE A 163 -10.59 7.78 -11.52
N ALA A 164 -9.98 7.49 -10.39
CA ALA A 164 -8.95 8.36 -9.80
C ALA A 164 -7.99 7.58 -8.89
N SER A 165 -6.85 8.21 -8.59
CA SER A 165 -5.90 7.70 -7.59
C SER A 165 -6.40 7.86 -6.15
N GLN A 166 -7.46 8.63 -5.89
CA GLN A 166 -8.01 8.89 -4.56
C GLN A 166 -9.54 8.82 -4.56
N VAL A 167 -10.10 8.30 -3.47
CA VAL A 167 -11.55 8.31 -3.21
C VAL A 167 -12.06 9.75 -3.12
N LYS A 168 -11.35 10.62 -2.38
CA LYS A 168 -11.71 12.04 -2.24
C LYS A 168 -11.78 12.79 -3.58
N ALA A 169 -10.97 12.39 -4.54
CA ALA A 169 -11.02 12.96 -5.88
C ALA A 169 -12.32 12.58 -6.61
N LEU A 170 -12.77 11.33 -6.48
CA LEU A 170 -14.05 10.90 -7.07
C LEU A 170 -15.26 11.55 -6.39
N LEU A 171 -15.16 11.89 -5.11
CA LEU A 171 -16.22 12.63 -4.40
C LEU A 171 -16.38 14.07 -4.90
N ALA A 172 -15.39 14.62 -5.61
CA ALA A 172 -15.52 15.91 -6.29
C ALA A 172 -16.33 15.83 -7.60
N ALA A 173 -16.67 14.61 -8.08
CA ALA A 173 -17.54 14.39 -9.23
C ALA A 173 -19.02 14.44 -8.83
N ASP A 174 -19.90 14.76 -9.80
CA ASP A 174 -21.34 14.91 -9.54
C ASP A 174 -22.10 13.58 -9.39
N ALA A 175 -21.47 12.45 -9.68
CA ALA A 175 -22.22 11.22 -9.93
C ALA A 175 -21.90 9.95 -9.12
N PRO A 176 -20.89 9.85 -8.21
CA PRO A 176 -20.74 8.62 -7.44
C PRO A 176 -21.86 8.46 -6.41
N ASP A 177 -22.36 7.22 -6.24
CA ASP A 177 -23.22 6.87 -5.13
C ASP A 177 -22.41 6.96 -3.83
N THR A 178 -22.67 8.02 -3.06
CA THR A 178 -22.01 8.31 -1.77
C THR A 178 -22.73 7.71 -0.58
N THR A 179 -23.74 6.87 -0.80
CA THR A 179 -24.40 6.17 0.33
C THR A 179 -23.40 5.27 1.06
N PRO A 180 -23.56 5.14 2.39
CA PRO A 180 -22.62 4.37 3.20
C PRO A 180 -22.48 2.91 2.74
N ASN A 181 -21.24 2.44 2.59
CA ASN A 181 -20.94 1.05 2.32
C ASN A 181 -20.77 0.27 3.63
N PRO A 182 -21.69 -0.63 3.98
CA PRO A 182 -21.64 -1.37 5.24
C PRO A 182 -20.33 -2.14 5.44
N ALA A 183 -19.81 -2.78 4.37
CA ALA A 183 -18.55 -3.51 4.43
C ALA A 183 -17.35 -2.58 4.71
N GLY A 184 -17.32 -1.39 4.11
CA GLY A 184 -16.27 -0.40 4.36
C GLY A 184 -16.26 0.07 5.82
N HIS A 185 -17.44 0.42 6.36
CA HIS A 185 -17.56 0.88 7.74
C HIS A 185 -17.27 -0.23 8.75
N ALA A 186 -17.83 -1.43 8.59
CA ALA A 186 -17.56 -2.56 9.47
C ALA A 186 -16.09 -2.98 9.38
N GLY A 187 -15.55 -3.05 8.16
CA GLY A 187 -14.15 -3.39 7.92
C GLY A 187 -13.18 -2.42 8.59
N PHE A 188 -13.48 -1.13 8.56
CA PHE A 188 -12.65 -0.14 9.27
C PHE A 188 -12.58 -0.43 10.77
N PHE A 189 -13.70 -0.69 11.42
CA PHE A 189 -13.65 -1.00 12.85
C PHE A 189 -13.02 -2.35 13.16
N VAL A 190 -13.22 -3.36 12.30
CA VAL A 190 -12.55 -4.66 12.48
C VAL A 190 -11.02 -4.51 12.33
N TRP A 191 -10.54 -3.82 11.29
CA TRP A 191 -9.13 -3.84 10.93
C TRP A 191 -8.36 -2.56 11.30
N GLY A 192 -9.04 -1.44 11.59
CA GLY A 192 -8.43 -0.12 11.72
C GLY A 192 -8.10 0.53 10.38
N HIS A 193 -8.57 -0.04 9.28
CA HIS A 193 -8.52 0.48 7.91
C HIS A 193 -9.66 -0.11 7.09
N VAL A 194 -10.02 0.53 5.98
CA VAL A 194 -11.04 0.00 5.07
C VAL A 194 -10.40 -1.09 4.19
N PRO A 195 -10.89 -2.34 4.20
CA PRO A 195 -10.28 -3.42 3.41
C PRO A 195 -10.63 -3.31 1.92
N ASP A 196 -9.65 -3.58 1.02
CA ASP A 196 -9.90 -3.70 -0.41
C ASP A 196 -10.88 -4.86 -0.72
N PRO A 197 -11.79 -4.73 -1.69
CA PRO A 197 -11.94 -3.59 -2.61
C PRO A 197 -12.90 -2.49 -2.12
N HIS A 198 -13.31 -2.53 -0.86
CA HIS A 198 -14.30 -1.61 -0.31
C HIS A 198 -13.75 -0.20 -0.09
N THR A 199 -14.65 0.78 -0.15
CA THR A 199 -14.47 2.12 0.38
C THR A 199 -15.60 2.41 1.36
N LEU A 200 -15.63 3.61 1.96
CA LEU A 200 -16.79 4.00 2.80
C LEU A 200 -18.07 4.22 1.98
N TYR A 201 -17.99 4.24 0.66
CA TYR A 201 -19.10 4.59 -0.25
C TYR A 201 -19.45 3.41 -1.16
N ARG A 202 -20.74 3.15 -1.38
CA ARG A 202 -21.21 2.03 -2.21
C ARG A 202 -20.80 2.16 -3.68
N GLY A 203 -20.83 3.38 -4.20
CA GLY A 203 -20.55 3.66 -5.61
C GLY A 203 -19.06 3.73 -5.97
N ILE A 204 -18.15 3.59 -4.99
CA ILE A 204 -16.71 3.67 -5.23
C ILE A 204 -16.02 2.40 -4.74
N VAL A 205 -15.27 1.76 -5.65
CA VAL A 205 -14.53 0.52 -5.33
C VAL A 205 -13.08 0.63 -5.80
N ALA A 206 -12.16 -0.02 -5.09
CA ALA A 206 -10.80 -0.17 -5.55
C ALA A 206 -10.71 -1.25 -6.64
N LEU A 207 -9.90 -1.04 -7.69
CA LEU A 207 -9.46 -2.13 -8.54
C LEU A 207 -8.53 -3.02 -7.70
N PRO A 208 -8.81 -4.35 -7.56
CA PRO A 208 -7.99 -5.22 -6.74
C PRO A 208 -6.52 -5.27 -7.22
N ALA A 209 -5.59 -5.47 -6.27
CA ALA A 209 -4.17 -5.65 -6.57
C ALA A 209 -3.92 -6.81 -7.54
N GLY A 210 -2.91 -6.69 -8.40
CA GLY A 210 -2.55 -7.71 -9.38
C GLY A 210 -3.66 -8.02 -10.40
N THR A 211 -4.52 -7.05 -10.69
CA THR A 211 -5.71 -7.23 -11.52
C THR A 211 -5.74 -6.22 -12.66
N SER A 212 -6.22 -6.66 -13.81
CA SER A 212 -6.57 -5.82 -14.95
C SER A 212 -8.08 -5.86 -15.23
N LEU A 213 -8.59 -4.82 -15.90
CA LEU A 213 -10.00 -4.68 -16.26
C LEU A 213 -10.09 -4.04 -17.66
N TRP A 214 -10.97 -4.57 -18.50
CA TRP A 214 -11.38 -3.96 -19.77
C TRP A 214 -12.79 -3.40 -19.64
N VAL A 215 -13.01 -2.19 -20.13
CA VAL A 215 -14.33 -1.53 -20.20
C VAL A 215 -14.58 -1.07 -21.63
N ASP A 216 -15.72 -1.45 -22.22
CA ASP A 216 -16.16 -1.03 -23.55
C ASP A 216 -17.64 -0.63 -23.53
N ALA A 217 -18.27 -0.43 -24.71
CA ALA A 217 -19.67 -0.06 -24.82
C ALA A 217 -20.67 -1.03 -24.15
N ARG A 218 -20.23 -2.24 -23.78
CA ARG A 218 -21.03 -3.23 -23.02
C ARG A 218 -20.86 -3.10 -21.50
N GLY A 219 -20.04 -2.15 -21.05
CA GLY A 219 -19.71 -1.93 -19.66
C GLY A 219 -18.44 -2.64 -19.20
N GLN A 220 -18.32 -2.85 -17.87
CA GLN A 220 -17.17 -3.55 -17.32
C GLN A 220 -17.15 -5.01 -17.77
N GLY A 221 -16.04 -5.41 -18.39
CA GLY A 221 -15.72 -6.80 -18.65
C GLY A 221 -15.31 -7.55 -17.39
N GLN A 222 -14.90 -8.80 -17.57
CA GLN A 222 -14.37 -9.60 -16.46
C GLN A 222 -13.05 -9.01 -15.95
N ARG A 223 -12.92 -8.87 -14.63
CA ARG A 223 -11.64 -8.59 -13.98
C ARG A 223 -10.73 -9.79 -14.10
N LYS A 224 -9.51 -9.59 -14.62
CA LYS A 224 -8.51 -10.65 -14.83
C LYS A 224 -7.37 -10.49 -13.84
N PRO A 225 -7.26 -11.35 -12.82
CA PRO A 225 -6.06 -11.38 -11.99
C PRO A 225 -4.89 -11.88 -12.86
N TYR A 226 -3.75 -11.19 -12.80
CA TYR A 226 -2.52 -11.57 -13.49
C TYR A 226 -1.38 -11.91 -12.52
N PHE A 227 -1.62 -11.74 -11.21
CA PHE A 227 -0.70 -12.11 -10.15
C PHE A 227 -1.43 -12.87 -9.03
N ASP A 228 -0.86 -13.99 -8.58
CA ASP A 228 -1.32 -14.79 -7.44
C ASP A 228 -0.22 -14.83 -6.38
N LEU A 229 -0.46 -14.17 -5.22
CA LEU A 229 0.48 -14.09 -4.12
C LEU A 229 0.82 -15.47 -3.54
N VAL A 230 -0.17 -16.36 -3.43
CA VAL A 230 0.03 -17.70 -2.86
C VAL A 230 0.93 -18.52 -3.78
N GLU A 231 0.72 -18.43 -5.09
CA GLU A 231 1.58 -19.10 -6.08
C GLU A 231 3.01 -18.51 -6.05
N ALA A 232 3.14 -17.18 -5.93
CA ALA A 232 4.43 -16.53 -5.80
C ALA A 232 5.19 -16.98 -4.52
N LEU A 233 4.49 -17.17 -3.41
CA LEU A 233 5.07 -17.67 -2.14
C LEU A 233 5.43 -19.17 -2.19
N ARG A 234 4.73 -19.98 -3.00
CA ARG A 234 5.10 -21.41 -3.19
C ARG A 234 6.48 -21.58 -3.78
N GLY A 235 6.89 -20.64 -4.63
CA GLY A 235 8.24 -20.59 -5.19
C GLY A 235 8.60 -21.83 -6.03
N ASN A 236 8.45 -21.70 -7.33
CA ASN A 236 8.84 -22.74 -8.29
C ASN A 236 10.23 -22.38 -8.85
N GLY A 237 11.29 -23.02 -8.39
CA GLY A 237 12.65 -22.77 -8.90
C GLY A 237 13.76 -23.09 -7.92
N GLU A 238 14.99 -22.90 -8.35
CA GLU A 238 16.19 -23.20 -7.55
C GLU A 238 16.46 -22.18 -6.43
N GLY A 239 15.81 -21.02 -6.46
CA GLY A 239 16.05 -19.91 -5.53
C GLY A 239 17.37 -19.17 -5.82
N GLY A 240 17.41 -17.90 -5.44
CA GLY A 240 18.58 -17.04 -5.55
C GLY A 240 19.28 -16.83 -4.21
N ASP A 241 20.52 -16.34 -4.27
CA ASP A 241 21.22 -15.84 -3.10
C ASP A 241 20.50 -14.60 -2.56
N LEU A 242 20.26 -14.59 -1.23
CA LEU A 242 19.50 -13.50 -0.58
C LEU A 242 20.14 -12.13 -0.80
N ARG A 243 21.48 -12.04 -0.66
CA ARG A 243 22.16 -10.75 -0.88
C ARG A 243 21.99 -10.28 -2.32
N SER A 244 22.18 -11.17 -3.30
CA SER A 244 22.00 -10.83 -4.72
C SER A 244 20.59 -10.35 -5.01
N ALA A 245 19.58 -10.96 -4.39
CA ALA A 245 18.19 -10.54 -4.51
C ALA A 245 17.92 -9.14 -3.90
N VAL A 246 18.52 -8.85 -2.72
CA VAL A 246 18.43 -7.53 -2.08
C VAL A 246 19.14 -6.46 -2.91
N VAL A 247 20.33 -6.73 -3.43
CA VAL A 247 21.07 -5.80 -4.28
C VAL A 247 20.31 -5.50 -5.57
N ASP A 248 19.75 -6.54 -6.22
CA ASP A 248 19.00 -6.40 -7.46
C ASP A 248 17.73 -5.55 -7.27
N THR A 249 16.92 -5.86 -6.24
CA THR A 249 15.69 -5.06 -6.02
C THR A 249 16.03 -3.62 -5.65
N LEU A 250 17.08 -3.41 -4.84
CA LEU A 250 17.50 -2.06 -4.46
C LEU A 250 17.99 -1.27 -5.68
N ALA A 251 18.82 -1.86 -6.55
CA ALA A 251 19.31 -1.21 -7.77
C ALA A 251 18.15 -0.72 -8.65
N HIS A 252 17.08 -1.53 -8.80
CA HIS A 252 15.89 -1.15 -9.56
C HIS A 252 15.10 -0.01 -8.87
N HIS A 253 14.95 -0.04 -7.54
CA HIS A 253 14.23 1.01 -6.81
C HIS A 253 15.01 2.32 -6.67
N MET A 254 16.32 2.33 -6.95
CA MET A 254 17.15 3.54 -6.99
C MET A 254 17.11 4.29 -8.32
N ILE A 255 16.50 3.72 -9.36
CA ILE A 255 16.40 4.37 -10.68
C ILE A 255 15.52 5.62 -10.59
N ALA A 256 16.10 6.80 -10.81
CA ALA A 256 15.39 8.08 -10.85
C ALA A 256 16.31 9.15 -11.45
N ASP A 257 15.73 10.22 -12.00
CA ASP A 257 16.44 11.43 -12.45
C ASP A 257 16.45 12.52 -11.36
N VAL A 258 15.99 12.18 -10.15
CA VAL A 258 15.99 13.02 -8.95
C VAL A 258 16.69 12.31 -7.80
N LYS A 259 16.96 13.04 -6.70
CA LYS A 259 17.56 12.45 -5.51
C LYS A 259 16.65 11.41 -4.86
N VAL A 260 17.22 10.24 -4.59
CA VAL A 260 16.59 9.15 -3.83
C VAL A 260 17.26 9.04 -2.47
N GLY A 261 16.47 9.08 -1.40
CA GLY A 261 16.95 8.86 -0.04
C GLY A 261 16.38 7.59 0.59
N VAL A 262 16.77 7.31 1.83
CA VAL A 262 16.26 6.17 2.62
C VAL A 262 15.73 6.67 3.95
N PHE A 263 14.53 6.24 4.34
CA PHE A 263 14.05 6.36 5.70
C PHE A 263 14.86 5.41 6.59
N LEU A 264 15.69 5.97 7.44
CA LEU A 264 16.57 5.21 8.33
C LEU A 264 16.03 5.23 9.75
N SER A 265 15.58 4.09 10.23
CA SER A 265 15.32 3.82 11.64
C SER A 265 16.43 2.91 12.22
N ALA A 266 16.37 2.60 13.48
CA ALA A 266 17.24 1.57 14.05
C ALA A 266 16.72 0.13 13.80
N GLY A 267 15.70 -0.04 12.96
CA GLY A 267 15.15 -1.34 12.56
C GLY A 267 15.99 -2.02 11.47
N ILE A 268 16.03 -3.34 11.48
CA ILE A 268 16.84 -4.15 10.56
C ILE A 268 16.55 -3.80 9.09
N ASP A 269 15.28 -3.69 8.70
CA ASP A 269 14.87 -3.52 7.31
C ASP A 269 15.40 -2.21 6.69
N SER A 270 15.14 -1.09 7.35
CA SER A 270 15.61 0.22 6.90
C SER A 270 17.13 0.32 6.90
N THR A 271 17.77 -0.31 7.90
CA THR A 271 19.22 -0.30 8.05
C THR A 271 19.90 -1.18 6.97
N VAL A 272 19.27 -2.31 6.59
CA VAL A 272 19.73 -3.13 5.45
C VAL A 272 19.66 -2.34 4.15
N LEU A 273 18.52 -1.68 3.88
CA LEU A 273 18.39 -0.85 2.67
C LEU A 273 19.43 0.26 2.63
N ALA A 274 19.62 0.99 3.73
CA ALA A 274 20.63 2.04 3.81
C ALA A 274 22.06 1.49 3.68
N GLY A 275 22.33 0.32 4.29
CA GLY A 275 23.63 -0.34 4.20
C GLY A 275 24.00 -0.76 2.78
N VAL A 276 23.10 -1.47 2.10
CA VAL A 276 23.32 -1.95 0.73
C VAL A 276 23.30 -0.77 -0.26
N ALA A 277 22.43 0.23 -0.08
CA ALA A 277 22.43 1.42 -0.93
C ALA A 277 23.76 2.18 -0.82
N ALA A 278 24.29 2.38 0.38
CA ALA A 278 25.57 3.07 0.58
C ALA A 278 26.76 2.34 -0.07
N GLU A 279 26.67 1.03 -0.29
CA GLU A 279 27.69 0.24 -0.97
C GLU A 279 27.60 0.33 -2.50
N THR A 280 26.39 0.51 -3.05
CA THR A 280 26.13 0.27 -4.47
C THR A 280 25.94 1.55 -5.29
N ILE A 281 25.59 2.66 -4.64
CA ILE A 281 25.40 3.94 -5.34
C ILE A 281 26.70 4.72 -5.47
N ALA A 282 26.82 5.47 -6.56
CA ALA A 282 27.88 6.46 -6.71
C ALA A 282 27.54 7.71 -5.88
N GLY A 283 28.46 8.13 -5.01
CA GLY A 283 28.28 9.32 -4.17
C GLY A 283 27.74 9.01 -2.76
N ARG A 284 27.25 10.04 -2.06
CA ARG A 284 26.75 9.90 -0.69
C ARG A 284 25.24 9.71 -0.70
N LEU A 285 24.79 8.65 -0.03
CA LEU A 285 23.38 8.36 0.17
C LEU A 285 22.76 9.39 1.14
N ASP A 286 21.62 9.96 0.77
CA ASP A 286 20.80 10.75 1.69
C ASP A 286 19.97 9.81 2.59
N THR A 287 20.00 10.04 3.91
CA THR A 287 19.20 9.27 4.87
C THR A 287 18.48 10.21 5.83
N VAL A 288 17.24 9.86 6.20
CA VAL A 288 16.40 10.68 7.07
C VAL A 288 15.85 9.84 8.21
N THR A 289 15.99 10.32 9.45
CA THR A 289 15.38 9.73 10.64
C THR A 289 14.41 10.71 11.27
N LEU A 290 13.26 10.20 11.70
CA LEU A 290 12.28 10.93 12.49
C LEU A 290 12.49 10.62 13.96
N GLY A 291 12.72 11.65 14.79
CA GLY A 291 12.76 11.57 16.23
C GLY A 291 11.52 12.20 16.86
N PHE A 292 11.07 11.66 17.99
CA PHE A 292 10.00 12.25 18.79
C PHE A 292 10.59 12.78 20.09
N ASP A 293 10.33 14.06 20.42
CA ASP A 293 10.86 14.67 21.63
C ASP A 293 10.47 13.89 22.91
N ALA A 294 9.27 13.28 22.90
CA ALA A 294 8.79 12.42 23.99
C ALA A 294 9.65 11.16 24.25
N TYR A 295 10.39 10.71 23.24
CA TYR A 295 11.23 9.50 23.34
C TYR A 295 12.72 9.81 23.47
N ARG A 296 13.11 11.09 23.39
CA ARG A 296 14.52 11.49 23.41
C ARG A 296 15.24 10.96 24.66
N GLY A 297 16.30 10.18 24.45
CA GLY A 297 17.09 9.56 25.49
C GLY A 297 16.43 8.39 26.24
N THR A 298 15.29 7.89 25.76
CA THR A 298 14.65 6.66 26.27
C THR A 298 15.02 5.43 25.43
N GLU A 299 14.60 4.25 25.85
CA GLU A 299 14.76 3.00 25.06
C GLU A 299 14.04 3.03 23.70
N ASN A 300 13.02 3.89 23.57
CA ASN A 300 12.28 4.09 22.33
C ASN A 300 12.94 5.09 21.37
N ASP A 301 14.03 5.73 21.78
CA ASP A 301 14.80 6.66 20.93
C ASP A 301 15.61 5.87 19.88
N GLU A 302 15.15 5.89 18.65
CA GLU A 302 15.83 5.24 17.53
C GLU A 302 16.94 6.08 16.91
N THR A 303 16.97 7.38 17.19
CA THR A 303 17.86 8.34 16.53
C THR A 303 19.33 8.06 16.81
N VAL A 304 19.66 7.69 18.03
CA VAL A 304 21.05 7.45 18.45
C VAL A 304 21.71 6.33 17.63
N LEU A 305 21.01 5.20 17.46
CA LEU A 305 21.53 4.08 16.66
C LEU A 305 21.51 4.38 15.15
N ALA A 306 20.47 5.06 14.66
CA ALA A 306 20.39 5.47 13.27
C ALA A 306 21.53 6.44 12.90
N GLU A 307 21.82 7.44 13.72
CA GLU A 307 22.92 8.40 13.53
C GLU A 307 24.30 7.71 13.58
N LYS A 308 24.49 6.79 14.55
CA LYS A 308 25.71 5.99 14.66
C LYS A 308 25.95 5.17 13.38
N PHE A 309 24.89 4.50 12.89
CA PHE A 309 24.95 3.72 11.65
C PHE A 309 25.23 4.62 10.43
N ALA A 310 24.49 5.71 10.29
CA ALA A 310 24.66 6.67 9.20
C ALA A 310 26.09 7.22 9.14
N LYS A 311 26.66 7.57 10.31
CA LYS A 311 28.06 7.99 10.40
C LYS A 311 29.03 6.90 9.98
N ALA A 312 28.82 5.66 10.41
CA ALA A 312 29.67 4.51 10.04
C ALA A 312 29.62 4.19 8.54
N ARG A 313 28.48 4.46 7.88
CA ARG A 313 28.30 4.25 6.42
C ARG A 313 28.61 5.50 5.59
N GLY A 314 28.94 6.63 6.22
CA GLY A 314 29.28 7.87 5.53
C GLY A 314 28.11 8.51 4.78
N THR A 315 26.87 8.26 5.18
CA THR A 315 25.68 8.83 4.54
C THR A 315 25.54 10.33 4.86
N ASN A 316 24.79 11.05 4.02
CA ASN A 316 24.34 12.42 4.31
C ASN A 316 23.06 12.35 5.14
N HIS A 317 23.24 12.26 6.45
CA HIS A 317 22.14 11.97 7.39
C HIS A 317 21.52 13.22 7.96
N ARG A 318 20.17 13.19 8.12
CA ARG A 318 19.41 14.22 8.83
C ARG A 318 18.42 13.58 9.80
N THR A 319 18.46 14.01 11.06
CA THR A 319 17.45 13.72 12.07
C THR A 319 16.51 14.91 12.20
N ILE A 320 15.20 14.66 12.05
CA ILE A 320 14.15 15.66 12.20
C ILE A 320 13.33 15.31 13.44
N TRP A 321 13.22 16.27 14.36
CA TRP A 321 12.50 16.08 15.64
C TRP A 321 11.09 16.65 15.56
N ILE A 322 10.12 15.92 16.11
CA ILE A 322 8.72 16.33 16.22
C ILE A 322 8.33 16.36 17.69
N GLY A 323 7.90 17.53 18.14
CA GLY A 323 7.32 17.74 19.47
C GLY A 323 5.78 17.75 19.43
N ARG A 324 5.17 17.75 20.62
CA ARG A 324 3.71 17.75 20.80
C ARG A 324 3.01 18.91 20.07
N ASP A 325 3.57 20.11 20.17
CA ASP A 325 2.97 21.31 19.56
C ASP A 325 3.00 21.25 18.02
N ALA A 326 4.11 20.78 17.45
CA ALA A 326 4.23 20.59 16.01
C ALA A 326 3.26 19.53 15.50
N PHE A 327 3.02 18.48 16.29
CA PHE A 327 2.01 17.47 16.00
C PHE A 327 0.59 18.05 16.05
N ALA A 328 0.26 18.79 17.09
CA ALA A 328 -1.06 19.39 17.27
C ALA A 328 -1.39 20.37 16.13
N ALA A 329 -0.42 21.17 15.69
CA ALA A 329 -0.58 22.11 14.56
C ALA A 329 -0.86 21.40 13.22
N GLU A 330 -0.43 20.14 13.07
CA GLU A 330 -0.61 19.37 11.83
C GLU A 330 -1.85 18.46 11.84
N ARG A 331 -2.60 18.40 12.91
CA ARG A 331 -3.71 17.44 13.07
C ARG A 331 -4.76 17.56 11.97
N ASP A 332 -5.21 18.77 11.66
CA ASP A 332 -6.24 19.00 10.65
C ASP A 332 -5.72 18.70 9.24
N ASN A 333 -4.46 19.05 8.96
CA ASN A 333 -3.78 18.70 7.71
C ASN A 333 -3.64 17.18 7.56
N LEU A 334 -3.37 16.45 8.63
CA LEU A 334 -3.29 14.99 8.64
C LEU A 334 -4.64 14.36 8.25
N PHE A 335 -5.76 14.80 8.84
CA PHE A 335 -7.09 14.31 8.48
C PHE A 335 -7.47 14.70 7.05
N ALA A 336 -7.14 15.92 6.64
CA ALA A 336 -7.36 16.37 5.26
C ALA A 336 -6.55 15.56 4.24
N ALA A 337 -5.33 15.13 4.59
CA ALA A 337 -4.47 14.31 3.74
C ALA A 337 -4.95 12.87 3.60
N MET A 338 -5.52 12.29 4.65
CA MET A 338 -5.96 10.89 4.70
C MET A 338 -7.08 10.64 3.69
N ASP A 339 -6.86 9.78 2.71
CA ASP A 339 -7.84 9.52 1.62
C ASP A 339 -9.02 8.65 2.07
N GLN A 340 -8.75 7.62 2.85
CA GLN A 340 -9.73 6.79 3.54
C GLN A 340 -9.31 6.64 5.01
N PRO A 341 -10.24 6.36 5.94
CA PRO A 341 -9.90 6.28 7.36
C PRO A 341 -8.88 5.18 7.63
N SER A 342 -7.82 5.53 8.36
CA SER A 342 -6.80 4.62 8.88
C SER A 342 -6.41 5.01 10.29
N VAL A 343 -6.22 4.02 11.17
CA VAL A 343 -5.72 4.28 12.54
C VAL A 343 -4.20 4.40 12.60
N ASP A 344 -3.54 4.29 11.46
CA ASP A 344 -2.09 4.36 11.28
C ASP A 344 -1.71 5.43 10.23
N GLY A 345 -0.50 5.40 9.69
CA GLY A 345 -0.04 6.33 8.65
C GLY A 345 0.48 7.66 9.18
N ILE A 346 0.24 7.99 10.45
CA ILE A 346 0.67 9.26 11.07
C ILE A 346 2.19 9.37 11.06
N ASN A 347 2.88 8.30 11.44
CA ASN A 347 4.33 8.21 11.41
C ASN A 347 4.86 8.41 9.99
N THR A 348 4.20 7.80 9.00
CA THR A 348 4.56 7.92 7.58
C THR A 348 4.36 9.35 7.07
N TYR A 349 3.28 10.02 7.50
CA TYR A 349 3.05 11.43 7.17
C TYR A 349 4.20 12.33 7.67
N PHE A 350 4.63 12.15 8.91
CA PHE A 350 5.70 12.96 9.47
C PHE A 350 7.08 12.62 8.90
N VAL A 351 7.38 11.34 8.63
CA VAL A 351 8.66 11.00 8.01
C VAL A 351 8.72 11.46 6.54
N ALA A 352 7.61 11.44 5.82
CA ALA A 352 7.52 12.02 4.48
C ALA A 352 7.71 13.54 4.51
N ARG A 353 7.13 14.24 5.50
CA ARG A 353 7.38 15.66 5.74
C ARG A 353 8.85 15.95 6.03
N ALA A 354 9.49 15.11 6.83
CA ALA A 354 10.93 15.21 7.10
C ALA A 354 11.77 15.01 5.83
N ALA A 355 11.41 14.05 4.96
CA ALA A 355 12.06 13.85 3.67
C ALA A 355 11.91 15.08 2.75
N LYS A 356 10.71 15.67 2.70
CA LYS A 356 10.48 16.94 1.97
C LYS A 356 11.37 18.07 2.47
N GLN A 357 11.49 18.23 3.80
CA GLN A 357 12.39 19.21 4.41
C GLN A 357 13.87 18.92 4.11
N ALA A 358 14.22 17.65 3.90
CA ALA A 358 15.55 17.24 3.47
C ALA A 358 15.80 17.47 1.96
N GLY A 359 14.80 17.91 1.19
CA GLY A 359 14.89 18.17 -0.25
C GLY A 359 14.81 16.91 -1.11
N LEU A 360 14.25 15.82 -0.59
CA LEU A 360 13.99 14.58 -1.33
C LEU A 360 12.67 14.66 -2.09
N LYS A 361 12.56 13.96 -3.21
CA LYS A 361 11.32 13.63 -3.91
C LYS A 361 10.98 12.13 -3.81
N VAL A 362 11.99 11.29 -3.62
CA VAL A 362 11.86 9.84 -3.52
C VAL A 362 12.54 9.35 -2.25
N ALA A 363 11.90 8.45 -1.51
CA ALA A 363 12.48 7.81 -0.35
C ALA A 363 12.18 6.30 -0.31
N LEU A 364 13.18 5.49 0.01
CA LEU A 364 13.01 4.05 0.20
C LEU A 364 12.55 3.77 1.64
N SER A 365 11.60 2.84 1.77
CA SER A 365 11.09 2.33 3.03
C SER A 365 11.31 0.83 3.16
N GLY A 366 11.61 0.36 4.37
CA GLY A 366 11.80 -1.06 4.70
C GLY A 366 10.52 -1.88 4.82
N LEU A 367 9.36 -1.34 4.42
CA LEU A 367 8.09 -2.08 4.43
C LEU A 367 8.19 -3.37 3.59
N GLY A 368 7.48 -4.41 4.01
CA GLY A 368 7.52 -5.74 3.40
C GLY A 368 8.55 -6.68 4.05
N GLY A 369 9.61 -6.14 4.66
CA GLY A 369 10.65 -6.96 5.28
C GLY A 369 10.15 -7.81 6.45
N ASP A 370 9.22 -7.31 7.25
CA ASP A 370 8.64 -8.06 8.36
C ASP A 370 7.70 -9.18 7.90
N GLU A 371 6.93 -8.91 6.86
CA GLU A 371 5.96 -9.84 6.27
C GLU A 371 6.66 -11.02 5.57
N VAL A 372 7.80 -10.77 4.96
CA VAL A 372 8.59 -11.78 4.25
C VAL A 372 9.51 -12.56 5.20
N PHE A 373 10.23 -11.86 6.10
CA PHE A 373 11.25 -12.45 6.97
C PHE A 373 10.76 -12.74 8.39
N ALA A 374 9.45 -12.90 8.59
CA ALA A 374 8.83 -13.29 9.85
C ALA A 374 9.17 -12.37 11.04
N GLY A 375 9.14 -11.04 10.82
CA GLY A 375 9.54 -10.05 11.82
C GLY A 375 8.52 -9.81 12.94
N TYR A 376 7.28 -10.29 12.82
CA TYR A 376 6.25 -10.10 13.83
C TYR A 376 6.10 -11.30 14.78
N PRO A 377 5.74 -11.08 16.06
CA PRO A 377 5.42 -12.18 16.98
C PRO A 377 4.32 -13.11 16.47
N GLY A 378 3.43 -12.62 15.61
CA GLY A 378 2.35 -13.40 14.98
C GLY A 378 2.84 -14.64 14.23
N PHE A 379 4.04 -14.62 13.68
CA PHE A 379 4.63 -15.74 12.95
C PHE A 379 4.87 -17.00 13.82
N ALA A 380 5.15 -16.81 15.12
CA ALA A 380 5.24 -17.92 16.07
C ALA A 380 3.90 -18.19 16.77
N GLN A 381 3.16 -17.13 17.09
CA GLN A 381 1.95 -17.21 17.90
C GLN A 381 0.76 -17.83 17.15
N ILE A 382 0.56 -17.48 15.86
CA ILE A 382 -0.58 -17.99 15.09
C ILE A 382 -0.48 -19.50 14.87
N PRO A 383 0.61 -20.08 14.36
CA PRO A 383 0.73 -21.54 14.23
C PRO A 383 0.58 -22.28 15.57
N SER A 384 1.19 -21.74 16.64
CA SER A 384 1.06 -22.30 17.99
C SER A 384 -0.37 -22.26 18.52
N LEU A 385 -1.10 -21.18 18.25
CA LEU A 385 -2.49 -21.03 18.63
C LEU A 385 -3.36 -22.06 17.91
N VAL A 386 -3.23 -22.15 16.59
CA VAL A 386 -3.98 -23.13 15.78
C VAL A 386 -3.75 -24.55 16.27
N ALA A 387 -2.50 -24.94 16.50
CA ALA A 387 -2.17 -26.28 16.99
C ALA A 387 -2.84 -26.61 18.35
N ARG A 388 -2.96 -25.61 19.24
CA ARG A 388 -3.54 -25.79 20.59
C ARG A 388 -5.06 -25.76 20.62
N THR A 389 -5.70 -24.99 19.74
CA THR A 389 -7.15 -24.76 19.81
C THR A 389 -7.96 -25.56 18.81
N ALA A 390 -7.34 -26.08 17.73
CA ALA A 390 -8.03 -26.90 16.74
C ALA A 390 -8.81 -28.09 17.32
N PRO A 391 -8.29 -28.86 18.33
CA PRO A 391 -9.07 -29.95 18.92
C PRO A 391 -10.35 -29.51 19.66
N PHE A 392 -10.42 -28.24 20.04
CA PHE A 392 -11.53 -27.67 20.84
C PHE A 392 -12.47 -26.77 20.02
N ALA A 393 -12.29 -26.69 18.70
CA ALA A 393 -13.06 -25.78 17.81
C ALA A 393 -14.58 -25.93 17.97
N MET A 394 -15.08 -27.16 18.16
CA MET A 394 -16.50 -27.44 18.33
C MET A 394 -17.14 -26.72 19.54
N PHE A 395 -16.36 -26.36 20.54
CA PHE A 395 -16.82 -25.66 21.75
C PHE A 395 -16.72 -24.14 21.63
N GLY A 396 -16.21 -23.61 20.50
CA GLY A 396 -15.87 -22.20 20.32
C GLY A 396 -17.03 -21.24 20.58
N GLY A 397 -18.18 -21.48 19.97
CA GLY A 397 -19.39 -20.65 20.15
C GLY A 397 -19.91 -20.65 21.58
N ALA A 398 -19.95 -21.82 22.24
CA ALA A 398 -20.34 -21.94 23.65
C ALA A 398 -19.36 -21.21 24.58
N PHE A 399 -18.05 -21.37 24.35
CA PHE A 399 -17.02 -20.65 25.10
C PHE A 399 -17.16 -19.14 24.98
N ARG A 400 -17.37 -18.62 23.76
CA ARG A 400 -17.61 -17.19 23.54
C ARG A 400 -18.85 -16.71 24.27
N ALA A 401 -19.98 -17.40 24.13
CA ALA A 401 -21.23 -17.02 24.78
C ALA A 401 -21.10 -16.92 26.32
N LEU A 402 -20.33 -17.83 26.94
CA LEU A 402 -20.09 -17.84 28.38
C LEU A 402 -19.11 -16.74 28.84
N THR A 403 -18.15 -16.32 27.99
CA THR A 403 -17.03 -15.48 28.43
C THR A 403 -17.10 -14.03 27.98
N GLN A 404 -17.81 -13.73 26.87
CA GLN A 404 -17.82 -12.39 26.27
C GLN A 404 -18.29 -11.27 27.21
N GLY A 405 -19.19 -11.57 28.17
CA GLY A 405 -19.73 -10.58 29.10
C GLY A 405 -18.75 -10.11 30.20
N TRP A 406 -17.69 -10.88 30.50
CA TRP A 406 -16.80 -10.58 31.61
C TRP A 406 -15.31 -10.63 31.27
N ILE A 407 -14.90 -11.37 30.23
CA ILE A 407 -13.49 -11.58 29.92
C ILE A 407 -12.74 -10.27 29.64
N GLY A 408 -13.45 -9.29 29.06
CA GLY A 408 -12.92 -7.94 28.80
C GLY A 408 -12.53 -7.15 30.06
N LYS A 409 -13.04 -7.55 31.24
CA LYS A 409 -12.68 -6.94 32.53
C LYS A 409 -11.34 -7.45 33.06
N VAL A 410 -10.95 -8.67 32.65
CA VAL A 410 -9.72 -9.35 33.13
C VAL A 410 -8.59 -9.25 32.10
N THR A 411 -8.94 -9.35 30.81
CA THR A 411 -7.96 -9.37 29.71
C THR A 411 -8.54 -8.70 28.46
N SER A 412 -8.01 -9.00 27.27
CA SER A 412 -8.57 -8.46 26.02
C SER A 412 -9.91 -9.11 25.70
N PRO A 413 -10.95 -8.35 25.32
CA PRO A 413 -12.25 -8.88 24.87
C PRO A 413 -12.13 -9.94 23.77
N LYS A 414 -11.10 -9.87 22.94
CA LYS A 414 -10.82 -10.80 21.84
C LYS A 414 -10.72 -12.26 22.28
N TYR A 415 -10.25 -12.50 23.51
CA TYR A 415 -10.05 -13.87 24.03
C TYR A 415 -11.38 -14.61 24.29
N ALA A 416 -12.53 -13.92 24.25
CA ALA A 416 -13.82 -14.59 24.20
C ALA A 416 -13.95 -15.48 22.94
N GLY A 417 -13.36 -15.07 21.82
CA GLY A 417 -13.36 -15.84 20.57
C GLY A 417 -12.20 -16.84 20.42
N LEU A 418 -11.42 -17.10 21.48
CA LEU A 418 -10.17 -17.87 21.39
C LEU A 418 -10.37 -19.25 20.76
N LEU A 419 -11.36 -20.02 21.19
CA LEU A 419 -11.64 -21.36 20.68
C LEU A 419 -12.38 -21.34 19.35
N GLU A 420 -13.19 -20.31 19.09
CA GLU A 420 -13.96 -20.17 17.85
C GLU A 420 -13.07 -19.78 16.67
N TYR A 421 -12.21 -18.80 16.86
CA TYR A 421 -11.35 -18.26 15.80
C TYR A 421 -9.93 -18.84 15.83
N GLY A 422 -9.44 -19.29 16.97
CA GLY A 422 -8.06 -19.75 17.10
C GLY A 422 -7.74 -21.05 16.35
N ALA A 423 -8.77 -21.80 15.94
CA ALA A 423 -8.62 -23.13 15.34
C ALA A 423 -8.20 -23.14 13.86
N SER A 424 -8.22 -22.00 13.18
CA SER A 424 -7.75 -21.84 11.80
C SER A 424 -6.73 -20.70 11.69
N TYR A 425 -5.95 -20.65 10.62
CA TYR A 425 -4.98 -19.58 10.40
C TYR A 425 -5.67 -18.23 10.20
N GLU A 426 -6.78 -18.20 9.46
CA GLU A 426 -7.59 -17.02 9.17
C GLU A 426 -8.21 -16.46 10.45
N GLY A 427 -8.82 -17.32 11.25
CA GLY A 427 -9.42 -16.94 12.53
C GLY A 427 -8.37 -16.49 13.55
N ALA A 428 -7.26 -17.19 13.67
CA ALA A 428 -6.16 -16.82 14.55
C ALA A 428 -5.52 -15.47 14.13
N TYR A 429 -5.42 -15.23 12.82
CA TYR A 429 -5.00 -13.95 12.28
C TYR A 429 -5.99 -12.84 12.64
N LEU A 430 -7.30 -13.07 12.48
CA LEU A 430 -8.35 -12.14 12.90
C LEU A 430 -8.23 -11.80 14.40
N LEU A 431 -8.11 -12.81 15.28
CA LEU A 431 -7.88 -12.60 16.71
C LEU A 431 -6.66 -11.72 16.98
N ARG A 432 -5.59 -11.90 16.22
CA ARG A 432 -4.35 -11.15 16.41
C ARG A 432 -4.45 -9.72 15.90
N ARG A 433 -4.97 -9.51 14.69
CA ARG A 433 -4.94 -8.22 13.98
C ARG A 433 -6.18 -7.36 14.16
N ALA A 434 -7.34 -7.94 14.45
CA ALA A 434 -8.57 -7.14 14.59
C ALA A 434 -8.42 -6.06 15.66
N LEU A 435 -8.94 -4.88 15.39
CA LEU A 435 -9.07 -3.79 16.37
C LEU A 435 -10.30 -4.04 17.25
N PHE A 436 -11.44 -4.31 16.63
CA PHE A 436 -12.67 -4.79 17.28
C PHE A 436 -13.06 -6.15 16.68
N MET A 437 -13.62 -7.03 17.51
CA MET A 437 -14.11 -8.32 17.01
C MET A 437 -15.50 -8.17 16.38
N PRO A 438 -15.89 -9.08 15.46
CA PRO A 438 -17.18 -8.99 14.77
C PRO A 438 -18.37 -8.77 15.67
N TRP A 439 -18.43 -9.42 16.84
CA TRP A 439 -19.53 -9.25 17.79
C TRP A 439 -19.58 -7.89 18.50
N GLU A 440 -18.54 -7.08 18.41
CA GLU A 440 -18.49 -5.73 18.98
C GLU A 440 -19.04 -4.66 18.02
N ILE A 441 -19.13 -4.97 16.71
CA ILE A 441 -19.45 -4.00 15.65
C ILE A 441 -20.89 -3.50 15.74
N GLU A 442 -21.83 -4.35 16.18
CA GLU A 442 -23.23 -3.95 16.36
C GLU A 442 -23.39 -2.80 17.36
N GLY A 443 -22.64 -2.84 18.46
CA GLY A 443 -22.64 -1.77 19.46
C GLY A 443 -22.02 -0.45 18.97
N ILE A 444 -21.30 -0.46 17.84
CA ILE A 444 -20.64 0.71 17.27
C ILE A 444 -21.44 1.32 16.12
N LEU A 445 -21.91 0.48 15.19
CA LEU A 445 -22.55 0.90 13.94
C LEU A 445 -24.09 0.76 13.95
N GLY A 446 -24.66 0.12 14.98
CA GLY A 446 -26.05 -0.30 15.03
C GLY A 446 -26.31 -1.59 14.25
N ALA A 447 -27.40 -2.28 14.58
CA ALA A 447 -27.67 -3.66 14.16
C ALA A 447 -27.72 -3.85 12.64
N LYS A 448 -28.36 -2.91 11.91
CA LYS A 448 -28.54 -3.06 10.45
C LYS A 448 -27.21 -2.95 9.71
N LEU A 449 -26.47 -1.84 9.93
CA LEU A 449 -25.23 -1.57 9.21
C LEU A 449 -24.13 -2.60 9.57
N ALA A 450 -24.08 -3.01 10.85
CA ALA A 450 -23.15 -4.03 11.32
C ALA A 450 -23.42 -5.39 10.65
N ARG A 451 -24.66 -5.85 10.60
CA ARG A 451 -25.04 -7.12 9.98
C ARG A 451 -24.71 -7.12 8.49
N GLU A 452 -25.24 -6.14 7.73
CA GLU A 452 -24.96 -6.04 6.29
C GLU A 452 -23.45 -5.99 6.02
N GLY A 453 -22.68 -5.26 6.83
CA GLY A 453 -21.24 -5.12 6.66
C GLY A 453 -20.46 -6.41 6.97
N LEU A 454 -20.78 -7.08 8.06
CA LEU A 454 -20.12 -8.35 8.42
C LEU A 454 -20.48 -9.48 7.46
N ASP A 455 -21.73 -9.54 7.00
CA ASP A 455 -22.18 -10.51 5.97
C ASP A 455 -21.41 -10.29 4.67
N ALA A 456 -21.23 -9.04 4.23
CA ALA A 456 -20.47 -8.72 3.02
C ALA A 456 -18.97 -8.95 3.16
N LEU A 457 -18.40 -8.80 4.36
CA LEU A 457 -16.99 -9.10 4.63
C LEU A 457 -16.70 -10.60 4.71
N ASP A 458 -17.70 -11.42 5.05
CA ASP A 458 -17.60 -12.90 5.18
C ASP A 458 -16.35 -13.36 5.97
N LEU A 459 -16.16 -12.78 7.17
CA LEU A 459 -15.00 -13.10 8.01
C LEU A 459 -15.26 -14.38 8.86
N PRO A 460 -14.24 -15.27 9.00
CA PRO A 460 -12.85 -15.17 8.47
C PRO A 460 -12.65 -15.75 7.05
N ARG A 461 -13.69 -16.26 6.36
CA ARG A 461 -13.55 -16.97 5.07
C ARG A 461 -12.89 -16.16 3.98
N SER A 462 -13.19 -14.86 3.90
CA SER A 462 -12.58 -13.95 2.90
C SER A 462 -11.06 -13.83 3.02
N LEU A 463 -10.49 -14.25 4.16
CA LEU A 463 -9.05 -14.29 4.39
C LEU A 463 -8.38 -15.54 3.76
N ASP A 464 -9.16 -16.61 3.55
CA ASP A 464 -8.66 -17.80 2.86
C ASP A 464 -8.64 -17.56 1.34
N LYS A 465 -7.47 -17.21 0.84
CA LYS A 465 -7.21 -17.04 -0.61
C LYS A 465 -6.34 -18.19 -1.13
N GLY A 466 -6.60 -19.41 -0.68
CA GLY A 466 -5.85 -20.61 -1.08
C GLY A 466 -4.65 -20.90 -0.16
N LEU A 467 -4.77 -20.58 1.14
CA LEU A 467 -3.74 -20.86 2.13
C LEU A 467 -3.43 -22.35 2.29
N ASP A 468 -4.36 -23.22 1.93
CA ASP A 468 -4.20 -24.68 1.89
C ASP A 468 -3.10 -25.11 0.91
N ARG A 469 -2.85 -24.34 -0.14
CA ARG A 469 -1.76 -24.54 -1.11
C ARG A 469 -0.35 -24.32 -0.51
N LEU A 470 -0.25 -23.65 0.65
CA LEU A 470 1.00 -23.40 1.37
C LEU A 470 1.20 -24.44 2.46
N HIS A 471 2.33 -25.13 2.46
CA HIS A 471 2.62 -26.19 3.45
C HIS A 471 3.15 -25.62 4.77
N ALA A 472 4.05 -24.64 4.72
CA ALA A 472 4.66 -24.06 5.91
C ALA A 472 3.71 -23.04 6.58
N GLY A 473 3.48 -23.20 7.89
CA GLY A 473 2.66 -22.27 8.68
C GLY A 473 3.17 -20.82 8.63
N ARG A 474 4.49 -20.64 8.55
CA ARG A 474 5.12 -19.34 8.34
C ARG A 474 4.63 -18.66 7.06
N LEU A 475 4.54 -19.40 5.94
CA LEU A 475 4.10 -18.83 4.66
C LEU A 475 2.61 -18.51 4.66
N LYS A 476 1.78 -19.27 5.37
CA LYS A 476 0.37 -18.94 5.59
C LYS A 476 0.23 -17.60 6.31
N VAL A 477 1.05 -17.35 7.34
CA VAL A 477 1.08 -16.06 8.04
C VAL A 477 1.61 -14.97 7.13
N SER A 478 2.69 -15.20 6.35
CA SER A 478 3.18 -14.24 5.35
C SER A 478 2.08 -13.84 4.35
N ALA A 479 1.36 -14.81 3.80
CA ALA A 479 0.27 -14.55 2.85
C ALA A 479 -0.83 -13.68 3.47
N LEU A 480 -1.24 -13.97 4.71
CA LEU A 480 -2.24 -13.19 5.44
C LEU A 480 -1.76 -11.75 5.72
N GLU A 481 -0.52 -11.59 6.17
CA GLU A 481 0.06 -10.28 6.47
C GLU A 481 0.23 -9.44 5.19
N ILE A 482 0.74 -10.02 4.10
CA ILE A 482 0.94 -9.34 2.82
C ILE A 482 -0.39 -8.94 2.19
N ALA A 483 -1.37 -9.87 2.16
CA ALA A 483 -2.64 -9.66 1.46
C ALA A 483 -3.60 -8.73 2.21
N ASN A 484 -3.41 -8.48 3.50
CA ASN A 484 -4.33 -7.70 4.31
C ASN A 484 -3.62 -6.53 5.00
N TYR A 485 -2.82 -6.79 6.05
CA TYR A 485 -2.20 -5.71 6.83
C TYR A 485 -1.24 -4.85 6.01
N MET A 486 -0.32 -5.47 5.28
CA MET A 486 0.64 -4.73 4.44
C MET A 486 -0.06 -3.98 3.33
N ARG A 487 -0.89 -4.66 2.52
CA ARG A 487 -1.56 -4.06 1.36
C ARG A 487 -2.53 -2.95 1.77
N ASP A 488 -3.51 -3.31 2.62
CA ASP A 488 -4.68 -2.47 2.84
C ASP A 488 -4.43 -1.36 3.88
N ARG A 489 -3.34 -1.48 4.65
CA ARG A 489 -2.95 -0.49 5.65
C ARG A 489 -1.60 0.13 5.33
N LEU A 490 -0.49 -0.61 5.41
CA LEU A 490 0.85 -0.02 5.34
C LEU A 490 1.16 0.61 3.98
N LEU A 491 0.85 -0.08 2.87
CA LEU A 491 1.11 0.45 1.52
C LEU A 491 0.15 1.59 1.17
N ARG A 492 -1.13 1.47 1.53
CA ARG A 492 -2.10 2.56 1.35
C ARG A 492 -1.72 3.79 2.16
N ASP A 493 -1.34 3.60 3.43
CA ASP A 493 -0.90 4.70 4.29
C ASP A 493 0.39 5.34 3.77
N SER A 494 1.31 4.55 3.21
CA SER A 494 2.52 5.07 2.56
C SER A 494 2.19 5.92 1.34
N ASP A 495 1.18 5.54 0.54
CA ASP A 495 0.79 6.32 -0.62
C ASP A 495 0.17 7.66 -0.22
N TRP A 496 -0.94 7.68 0.56
CA TRP A 496 -1.60 8.94 0.87
C TRP A 496 -0.71 9.87 1.72
N ALA A 497 0.01 9.33 2.71
CA ALA A 497 0.85 10.11 3.60
C ALA A 497 2.10 10.67 2.88
N GLY A 498 2.73 9.85 2.03
CA GLY A 498 3.82 10.29 1.16
C GLY A 498 3.37 11.37 0.21
N MET A 499 2.25 11.13 -0.49
CA MET A 499 1.75 12.06 -1.51
C MET A 499 1.17 13.35 -0.95
N ALA A 500 0.70 13.37 0.27
CA ALA A 500 0.35 14.62 0.97
C ALA A 500 1.56 15.55 1.15
N GLN A 501 2.77 15.01 1.09
CA GLN A 501 4.03 15.75 1.13
C GLN A 501 4.72 15.84 -0.25
N SER A 502 4.10 15.31 -1.32
CA SER A 502 4.71 15.17 -2.65
C SER A 502 6.00 14.34 -2.61
N ILE A 503 6.03 13.30 -1.77
CA ILE A 503 7.13 12.34 -1.64
C ILE A 503 6.68 10.98 -2.16
N GLU A 504 7.45 10.43 -3.10
CA GLU A 504 7.30 9.05 -3.53
C GLU A 504 7.99 8.10 -2.56
N ILE A 505 7.20 7.21 -1.93
CA ILE A 505 7.74 6.15 -1.10
C ILE A 505 7.83 4.87 -1.93
N ARG A 506 9.04 4.30 -2.01
CA ARG A 506 9.35 3.03 -2.68
C ARG A 506 9.63 1.94 -1.65
N VAL A 507 9.27 0.71 -1.97
CA VAL A 507 9.28 -0.42 -1.03
C VAL A 507 10.01 -1.64 -1.61
N PRO A 508 11.36 -1.68 -1.58
CA PRO A 508 12.15 -2.71 -2.27
C PRO A 508 11.84 -4.16 -1.88
N PHE A 509 11.35 -4.40 -0.66
CA PHE A 509 10.96 -5.75 -0.24
C PHE A 509 9.56 -6.17 -0.73
N VAL A 510 8.82 -5.24 -1.36
CA VAL A 510 7.50 -5.48 -1.97
C VAL A 510 7.64 -5.49 -3.50
N ASP A 511 8.48 -6.38 -3.98
CA ASP A 511 8.82 -6.53 -5.40
C ASP A 511 8.53 -7.99 -5.82
N PRO A 512 7.69 -8.24 -6.85
CA PRO A 512 7.36 -9.59 -7.26
C PRO A 512 8.57 -10.40 -7.73
N VAL A 513 9.58 -9.75 -8.33
CA VAL A 513 10.82 -10.41 -8.77
C VAL A 513 11.70 -10.75 -7.56
N PHE A 514 11.78 -9.85 -6.57
CA PHE A 514 12.46 -10.14 -5.31
C PHE A 514 11.81 -11.35 -4.61
N LEU A 515 10.48 -11.33 -4.46
CA LEU A 515 9.75 -12.42 -3.84
C LEU A 515 9.97 -13.74 -4.59
N ALA A 516 9.87 -13.74 -5.91
CA ALA A 516 10.10 -14.94 -6.72
C ALA A 516 11.50 -15.53 -6.55
N LYS A 517 12.53 -14.68 -6.43
CA LYS A 517 13.94 -15.11 -6.20
C LYS A 517 14.15 -15.77 -4.85
N ILE A 518 13.48 -15.29 -3.79
CA ILE A 518 13.70 -15.78 -2.42
C ILE A 518 12.67 -16.83 -1.98
N ALA A 519 11.51 -16.93 -2.62
CA ALA A 519 10.43 -17.84 -2.24
C ALA A 519 10.88 -19.32 -2.08
N PRO A 520 11.73 -19.89 -2.95
CA PRO A 520 12.25 -21.25 -2.74
C PRO A 520 13.01 -21.42 -1.42
N ALA A 521 13.79 -20.41 -1.02
CA ALA A 521 14.47 -20.42 0.28
C ALA A 521 13.51 -20.27 1.46
N LEU A 522 12.42 -19.48 1.30
CA LEU A 522 11.40 -19.32 2.34
C LEU A 522 10.60 -20.60 2.61
N ASN A 523 10.57 -21.55 1.68
CA ASN A 523 9.89 -22.84 1.81
C ASN A 523 10.73 -23.91 2.55
N ARG A 524 12.01 -23.65 2.85
CA ARG A 524 12.91 -24.59 3.50
C ARG A 524 12.73 -24.58 5.02
N ALA A 525 13.17 -25.63 5.68
CA ALA A 525 13.16 -25.72 7.14
C ALA A 525 14.08 -24.67 7.80
N ASP A 526 15.19 -24.33 7.13
CA ASP A 526 16.17 -23.31 7.50
C ASP A 526 15.87 -21.95 6.82
N ALA A 527 14.60 -21.65 6.58
CA ALA A 527 14.16 -20.45 5.87
C ALA A 527 14.79 -19.16 6.46
N PRO A 528 15.31 -18.26 5.61
CA PRO A 528 15.96 -17.05 6.08
C PRO A 528 15.03 -16.17 6.91
N GLY A 529 15.58 -15.57 7.95
CA GLY A 529 14.92 -14.65 8.85
C GLY A 529 15.55 -13.27 8.88
N LYS A 530 15.21 -12.47 9.89
CA LYS A 530 15.73 -11.11 10.06
C LYS A 530 17.26 -11.06 10.23
N ARG A 531 17.86 -12.04 10.88
CA ARG A 531 19.33 -12.09 11.04
C ARG A 531 20.03 -12.34 9.71
N ASP A 532 19.48 -13.21 8.86
CA ASP A 532 20.02 -13.47 7.53
C ASP A 532 19.89 -12.24 6.63
N LEU A 533 18.77 -11.53 6.72
CA LEU A 533 18.59 -10.25 6.05
C LEU A 533 19.63 -9.22 6.54
N GLY A 534 19.86 -9.14 7.85
CA GLY A 534 20.84 -8.25 8.45
C GLY A 534 22.31 -8.59 8.12
N ALA A 535 22.58 -9.79 7.63
CA ALA A 535 23.90 -10.22 7.14
C ALA A 535 24.15 -9.80 5.67
N THR A 536 23.16 -9.31 4.95
CA THR A 536 23.29 -8.96 3.53
C THR A 536 24.14 -7.70 3.25
N PRO A 537 24.18 -6.62 4.06
CA PRO A 537 25.12 -5.51 3.86
C PRO A 537 26.58 -5.92 4.09
N ARG A 538 27.52 -5.17 3.51
CA ARG A 538 28.97 -5.35 3.71
C ARG A 538 29.57 -4.05 4.26
N PRO A 539 30.06 -4.03 5.53
CA PRO A 539 29.96 -5.12 6.50
C PRO A 539 28.52 -5.40 6.93
N PRO A 540 28.22 -6.59 7.52
CA PRO A 540 26.91 -6.92 8.10
C PRO A 540 26.44 -5.91 9.14
N LEU A 541 25.15 -5.92 9.45
CA LEU A 541 24.61 -5.06 10.50
C LEU A 541 25.25 -5.38 11.86
N PRO A 542 25.53 -4.37 12.69
CA PRO A 542 26.11 -4.58 14.01
C PRO A 542 25.11 -5.25 14.98
N PRO A 543 25.61 -6.02 15.98
CA PRO A 543 24.75 -6.70 16.96
C PRO A 543 23.75 -5.78 17.67
N GLU A 544 24.12 -4.53 17.93
CA GLU A 544 23.26 -3.54 18.58
C GLU A 544 21.94 -3.28 17.83
N ILE A 545 21.94 -3.46 16.51
CA ILE A 545 20.75 -3.35 15.64
C ILE A 545 20.07 -4.71 15.51
N LEU A 546 20.84 -5.80 15.35
CA LEU A 546 20.30 -7.15 15.16
C LEU A 546 19.58 -7.69 16.41
N ASP A 547 20.08 -7.37 17.59
CA ASP A 547 19.59 -7.88 18.88
C ASP A 547 18.59 -6.92 19.56
N ARG A 548 18.36 -5.75 18.98
CA ARG A 548 17.41 -4.78 19.51
C ARG A 548 15.99 -5.38 19.51
N PRO A 549 15.29 -5.33 20.66
CA PRO A 549 13.88 -5.67 20.68
C PRO A 549 13.13 -4.86 19.64
N LYS A 550 12.21 -5.49 18.90
CA LYS A 550 11.41 -4.79 17.92
C LYS A 550 10.50 -3.77 18.64
N THR A 551 10.87 -2.51 18.55
CA THR A 551 9.97 -1.40 18.83
C THR A 551 9.23 -1.10 17.54
N GLY A 552 7.88 -1.11 17.56
CA GLY A 552 7.15 -0.56 16.41
C GLY A 552 7.55 0.91 16.23
N PHE A 553 7.46 1.44 15.02
CA PHE A 553 7.57 2.90 14.79
C PHE A 553 6.35 3.59 15.40
N VAL A 554 6.33 3.62 16.73
CA VAL A 554 5.18 4.09 17.53
C VAL A 554 5.31 5.60 17.66
N VAL A 555 4.31 6.32 17.15
CA VAL A 555 4.09 7.71 17.49
C VAL A 555 3.45 7.75 18.90
N PRO A 556 3.78 8.66 19.79
CA PRO A 556 3.07 8.85 21.06
C PRO A 556 1.65 9.42 20.82
N VAL A 557 0.95 8.82 19.84
CA VAL A 557 -0.38 9.23 19.34
C VAL A 557 -1.40 9.24 20.46
N ARG A 558 -1.36 8.23 21.31
CA ARG A 558 -2.30 8.12 22.42
C ARG A 558 -2.15 9.28 23.40
N GLU A 559 -0.92 9.67 23.68
CA GLU A 559 -0.62 10.75 24.62
C GLU A 559 -0.87 12.13 24.00
N TRP A 560 -0.70 12.25 22.69
CA TRP A 560 -0.77 13.54 21.98
C TRP A 560 -2.15 13.83 21.38
N LEU A 561 -2.86 12.80 20.89
CA LEU A 561 -4.15 12.96 20.20
C LEU A 561 -5.35 12.87 21.12
N MET A 562 -5.26 12.08 22.16
CA MET A 562 -6.41 11.75 23.00
C MET A 562 -6.40 12.59 24.27
N GLY A 563 -6.20 13.84 24.28
CA GLY A 563 -6.22 14.70 25.48
C GLY A 563 -6.73 13.99 26.74
N ASP A 564 -6.20 14.25 27.89
CA ASP A 564 -6.32 13.47 29.14
C ASP A 564 -7.75 13.22 29.68
N SER A 565 -8.82 13.74 29.04
CA SER A 565 -10.17 13.77 29.57
C SER A 565 -11.31 13.22 28.69
N SER A 566 -11.02 12.64 27.51
CA SER A 566 -12.11 12.07 26.68
C SER A 566 -12.46 10.64 27.11
N PRO A 567 -13.77 10.23 27.07
CA PRO A 567 -14.18 8.85 27.33
C PRO A 567 -13.48 7.84 26.40
N GLU A 568 -13.06 8.28 25.24
CA GLU A 568 -12.33 7.49 24.25
C GLU A 568 -10.86 7.28 24.65
N ALA A 569 -10.26 8.21 25.39
CA ALA A 569 -8.93 8.05 25.98
C ALA A 569 -8.85 6.86 26.94
N ALA A 570 -9.95 6.51 27.59
CA ALA A 570 -10.04 5.34 28.47
C ALA A 570 -10.06 4.01 27.71
N GLN A 571 -10.32 4.01 26.39
CA GLN A 571 -10.37 2.79 25.59
C GLN A 571 -8.96 2.25 25.33
N ARG A 572 -8.85 0.91 25.35
CA ARG A 572 -7.57 0.21 25.21
C ARG A 572 -6.98 0.34 23.79
N GLY A 573 -5.72 0.71 23.71
CA GLY A 573 -4.97 0.78 22.43
C GLY A 573 -5.49 1.89 21.50
N LEU A 574 -5.67 1.58 20.22
CA LEU A 574 -6.12 2.52 19.19
C LEU A 574 -7.65 2.57 19.00
N ARG A 575 -8.44 1.92 19.87
CA ARG A 575 -9.90 1.85 19.72
C ARG A 575 -10.57 3.22 19.81
N GLY A 576 -10.19 4.03 20.78
CA GLY A 576 -10.71 5.39 20.91
C GLY A 576 -10.29 6.29 19.73
N TRP A 577 -9.05 6.13 19.27
CA TRP A 577 -8.57 6.82 18.09
C TRP A 577 -9.39 6.44 16.83
N ALA A 578 -9.76 5.17 16.66
CA ALA A 578 -10.59 4.74 15.55
C ALA A 578 -11.94 5.46 15.52
N HIS A 579 -12.57 5.69 16.67
CA HIS A 579 -13.81 6.47 16.71
C HIS A 579 -13.62 7.92 16.28
N GLN A 580 -12.50 8.56 16.66
CA GLN A 580 -12.20 9.93 16.24
C GLN A 580 -11.92 10.00 14.72
N VAL A 581 -11.12 9.05 14.20
CA VAL A 581 -10.85 8.96 12.76
C VAL A 581 -12.16 8.75 11.99
N HIS A 582 -12.97 7.77 12.37
CA HIS A 582 -14.24 7.50 11.67
C HIS A 582 -15.15 8.72 11.61
N ARG A 583 -15.31 9.44 12.73
CA ARG A 583 -16.12 10.68 12.78
C ARG A 583 -15.63 11.80 11.88
N ALA A 584 -14.36 11.82 11.53
CA ALA A 584 -13.82 12.81 10.59
C ALA A 584 -14.19 12.53 9.12
N PHE A 585 -14.76 11.33 8.84
CA PHE A 585 -15.15 10.88 7.50
C PHE A 585 -16.65 10.71 7.28
N VAL A 586 -17.48 10.84 8.34
CA VAL A 586 -18.95 10.64 8.28
C VAL A 586 -19.73 11.83 8.80
#